data_1221c547d2de33e67337d19c547fd58f
#
_entry.id   1221c547d2de33e67337d19c547fd58f
#
_cell.length_a   1.000
_cell.length_b   1.000
_cell.length_c   1.000
_cell.angle_alpha   90.00
_cell.angle_beta   90.00
_cell.angle_gamma   90.00
#
_symmetry.space_group_name_H-M   'P 1'
#
loop_
_entity.id
_entity.type
_entity.pdbx_description
1 polymer ?
#
loop_
_entity_poly.entity_id
_entity_poly.type
_entity_poly.pdbx_seq_one_letter_code
_entity_poly.pdbx_strand_id
1 'polypeptide(L)'
;LMTLPGLPPLVEPADADEKWWATKPFEHLEKHRAEVTDLFDTVIIDEGQDFSAEWRKVARSLLRDGNTGRMLRLVDPVQDIYERGYQLPLPGSDLVRASLTVNCRNSRSVATFVRRFGGALPSPAAPEGEPVEFLECSSAGEAVSAVGTMLEEFVVDSHIEPANILVCTGHSDRQAQRDLRDLIRAESPGGYSCAAWETWVVQDGEVVCETVHRSKGLERYAVILVTEDENLDDDLLYVGMSRAVMRLAVIGPPNLIKRLR
;
A
#
# COMPACT_ATOMS: atom_id res chain seq x y z
N LEU A 1 16.44 -8.45 0.32
CA LEU A 1 17.86 -8.24 -0.04
C LEU A 1 18.80 -8.41 1.16
N MET A 2 18.35 -8.05 2.35
CA MET A 2 19.20 -8.06 3.57
C MET A 2 19.52 -9.45 4.13
N THR A 3 19.00 -10.50 3.54
CA THR A 3 19.18 -11.90 3.99
C THR A 3 19.79 -12.81 2.94
N LEU A 4 20.49 -12.27 1.94
CA LEU A 4 21.17 -13.09 0.93
C LEU A 4 22.36 -13.81 1.56
N PRO A 5 22.55 -15.12 1.28
CA PRO A 5 23.70 -15.86 1.73
C PRO A 5 25.01 -15.21 1.27
N GLY A 6 25.94 -15.03 2.21
CA GLY A 6 27.21 -14.35 1.99
C GLY A 6 27.15 -12.82 2.06
N LEU A 7 25.98 -12.21 2.07
CA LEU A 7 25.85 -10.76 2.21
C LEU A 7 26.01 -10.36 3.68
N PRO A 8 26.95 -9.48 4.04
CA PRO A 8 27.03 -8.93 5.38
C PRO A 8 25.75 -8.17 5.75
N PRO A 9 25.36 -8.15 7.04
CA PRO A 9 24.18 -7.42 7.46
C PRO A 9 24.33 -5.91 7.20
N LEU A 10 23.31 -5.31 6.61
CA LEU A 10 23.19 -3.85 6.49
C LEU A 10 22.47 -3.33 7.73
N VAL A 11 23.12 -2.46 8.48
CA VAL A 11 22.52 -1.83 9.66
C VAL A 11 21.78 -0.57 9.24
N GLU A 12 20.48 -0.56 9.51
CA GLU A 12 19.64 0.62 9.31
C GLU A 12 19.88 1.64 10.43
N PRO A 13 20.24 2.89 10.14
CA PRO A 13 20.33 3.94 11.15
C PRO A 13 18.92 4.34 11.62
N ALA A 14 18.83 4.83 12.87
CA ALA A 14 17.55 5.23 13.47
C ALA A 14 16.85 6.39 12.71
N ASP A 15 17.62 7.18 11.96
CA ASP A 15 17.17 8.30 11.15
C ASP A 15 17.12 7.98 9.64
N ALA A 16 17.05 6.71 9.27
CA ALA A 16 16.98 6.28 7.88
C ALA A 16 15.77 6.92 7.18
N ASP A 17 16.05 7.76 6.21
CA ASP A 17 15.07 8.41 5.36
C ASP A 17 14.84 7.64 4.04
N GLU A 18 13.92 8.13 3.23
CA GLU A 18 13.62 7.52 1.93
C GLU A 18 14.82 7.52 0.98
N LYS A 19 15.68 8.53 1.05
CA LYS A 19 16.90 8.62 0.25
C LYS A 19 17.90 7.55 0.67
N TRP A 20 18.02 7.27 1.96
CA TRP A 20 18.82 6.18 2.48
C TRP A 20 18.34 4.83 1.92
N TRP A 21 17.04 4.56 2.01
CA TRP A 21 16.44 3.34 1.48
C TRP A 21 16.55 3.22 -0.04
N ALA A 22 16.51 4.33 -0.76
CA ALA A 22 16.66 4.34 -2.21
C ALA A 22 18.08 3.97 -2.68
N THR A 23 19.10 4.25 -1.86
CA THR A 23 20.51 4.16 -2.29
C THR A 23 21.35 3.13 -1.52
N LYS A 24 21.27 3.13 -0.19
CA LYS A 24 22.22 2.36 0.65
C LYS A 24 22.10 0.85 0.53
N PRO A 25 20.92 0.23 0.48
CA PRO A 25 20.81 -1.21 0.23
C PRO A 25 21.43 -1.64 -1.11
N PHE A 26 21.28 -0.76 -2.13
CA PHE A 26 21.89 -0.98 -3.44
C PHE A 26 23.43 -0.91 -3.37
N GLU A 27 23.99 0.18 -2.84
CA GLU A 27 25.42 0.38 -2.69
C GLU A 27 26.07 -0.77 -1.87
N HIS A 28 25.37 -1.20 -0.82
CA HIS A 28 25.83 -2.31 0.02
C HIS A 28 25.90 -3.64 -0.76
N LEU A 29 24.85 -3.98 -1.49
CA LEU A 29 24.84 -5.19 -2.30
C LEU A 29 25.87 -5.13 -3.43
N GLU A 30 26.01 -3.99 -4.10
CA GLU A 30 27.00 -3.81 -5.16
C GLU A 30 28.44 -3.98 -4.63
N LYS A 31 28.73 -3.38 -3.48
CA LYS A 31 30.03 -3.50 -2.79
C LYS A 31 30.38 -4.96 -2.42
N HIS A 32 29.41 -5.71 -1.94
CA HIS A 32 29.59 -7.09 -1.46
C HIS A 32 29.12 -8.14 -2.47
N ARG A 33 28.91 -7.75 -3.72
CA ARG A 33 28.36 -8.64 -4.76
C ARG A 33 29.15 -9.93 -4.93
N ALA A 34 30.48 -9.86 -4.81
CA ALA A 34 31.38 -11.02 -4.95
C ALA A 34 31.28 -12.01 -3.75
N GLU A 35 30.74 -11.57 -2.63
CA GLU A 35 30.55 -12.36 -1.42
C GLU A 35 29.22 -13.15 -1.45
N VAL A 36 28.29 -12.75 -2.33
CA VAL A 36 27.04 -13.48 -2.54
C VAL A 36 27.32 -14.73 -3.36
N THR A 37 27.25 -15.88 -2.70
CA THR A 37 27.65 -17.18 -3.28
C THR A 37 26.50 -17.89 -3.98
N ASP A 38 25.26 -17.71 -3.47
CA ASP A 38 24.08 -18.36 -4.02
C ASP A 38 23.38 -17.45 -5.03
N LEU A 39 23.53 -17.79 -6.31
CA LEU A 39 22.83 -17.16 -7.41
C LEU A 39 21.60 -17.98 -7.80
N PHE A 40 20.62 -17.28 -8.34
CA PHE A 40 19.29 -17.82 -8.63
C PHE A 40 19.11 -18.09 -10.12
N ASP A 41 18.39 -19.15 -10.45
CA ASP A 41 17.96 -19.42 -11.83
C ASP A 41 16.77 -18.53 -12.22
N THR A 42 16.02 -18.07 -11.22
CA THR A 42 14.85 -17.19 -11.39
C THR A 42 14.83 -16.12 -10.32
N VAL A 43 14.60 -14.88 -10.71
CA VAL A 43 14.35 -13.74 -9.82
C VAL A 43 12.94 -13.23 -10.07
N ILE A 44 12.14 -13.13 -9.02
CA ILE A 44 10.79 -12.56 -9.05
C ILE A 44 10.82 -11.23 -8.30
N ILE A 45 10.40 -10.17 -8.96
CA ILE A 45 10.26 -8.84 -8.38
C ILE A 45 8.77 -8.56 -8.25
N ASP A 46 8.30 -8.46 -7.02
CA ASP A 46 6.96 -7.95 -6.72
C ASP A 46 7.01 -6.44 -6.54
N GLU A 47 5.89 -5.75 -6.81
CA GLU A 47 5.79 -4.28 -6.80
C GLU A 47 6.92 -3.63 -7.62
N GLY A 48 7.16 -4.14 -8.81
CA GLY A 48 8.31 -3.75 -9.63
C GLY A 48 8.33 -2.28 -10.06
N GLN A 49 7.23 -1.54 -9.96
CA GLN A 49 7.16 -0.08 -10.15
C GLN A 49 7.93 0.67 -9.07
N ASP A 50 8.08 0.09 -7.88
CA ASP A 50 8.84 0.69 -6.78
C ASP A 50 10.35 0.53 -6.91
N PHE A 51 10.81 -0.25 -7.91
CA PHE A 51 12.22 -0.48 -8.17
C PHE A 51 12.80 0.57 -9.10
N SER A 52 13.80 1.32 -8.64
CA SER A 52 14.62 2.18 -9.49
C SER A 52 15.35 1.40 -10.57
N ALA A 53 15.94 2.08 -11.55
CA ALA A 53 16.73 1.44 -12.60
C ALA A 53 17.93 0.67 -12.02
N GLU A 54 18.57 1.23 -10.99
CA GLU A 54 19.72 0.66 -10.29
C GLU A 54 19.32 -0.62 -9.55
N TRP A 55 18.22 -0.60 -8.81
CA TRP A 55 17.68 -1.76 -8.14
C TRP A 55 17.36 -2.92 -9.10
N ARG A 56 16.83 -2.60 -10.27
CA ARG A 56 16.57 -3.61 -11.32
C ARG A 56 17.85 -4.24 -11.86
N LYS A 57 18.95 -3.45 -12.00
CA LYS A 57 20.26 -3.99 -12.41
C LYS A 57 20.80 -4.96 -11.36
N VAL A 58 20.69 -4.60 -10.08
CA VAL A 58 21.13 -5.48 -8.98
C VAL A 58 20.32 -6.76 -8.95
N ALA A 59 18.99 -6.67 -9.01
CA ALA A 59 18.15 -7.86 -9.06
C ALA A 59 18.54 -8.80 -10.21
N ARG A 60 18.85 -8.24 -11.39
CA ARG A 60 19.34 -9.01 -12.54
C ARG A 60 20.71 -9.64 -12.28
N SER A 61 21.61 -8.98 -11.56
CA SER A 61 22.94 -9.51 -11.25
C SER A 61 22.91 -10.70 -10.30
N LEU A 62 21.79 -10.97 -9.63
CA LEU A 62 21.58 -12.15 -8.79
C LEU A 62 21.22 -13.40 -9.59
N LEU A 63 20.97 -13.28 -10.90
CA LEU A 63 20.82 -14.46 -11.75
C LEU A 63 22.16 -15.15 -11.95
N ARG A 64 22.16 -16.49 -11.85
CA ARG A 64 23.36 -17.35 -12.07
C ARG A 64 23.90 -17.18 -13.48
N ASP A 65 23.01 -17.08 -14.45
CA ASP A 65 23.32 -16.78 -15.84
C ASP A 65 22.39 -15.66 -16.33
N GLY A 66 22.96 -14.50 -16.62
CA GLY A 66 22.21 -13.35 -17.08
C GLY A 66 21.56 -13.53 -18.46
N ASN A 67 21.97 -14.54 -19.25
CA ASN A 67 21.43 -14.82 -20.59
C ASN A 67 20.29 -15.85 -20.56
N THR A 68 20.36 -16.85 -19.70
CA THR A 68 19.37 -17.93 -19.59
C THR A 68 18.50 -17.84 -18.34
N GLY A 69 18.92 -17.05 -17.36
CA GLY A 69 18.17 -16.82 -16.14
C GLY A 69 16.84 -16.11 -16.38
N ARG A 70 15.84 -16.46 -15.60
CA ARG A 70 14.48 -15.93 -15.74
C ARG A 70 14.26 -14.78 -14.78
N MET A 71 13.67 -13.69 -15.27
CA MET A 71 13.21 -12.58 -14.43
C MET A 71 11.71 -12.34 -14.66
N LEU A 72 10.93 -12.47 -13.60
CA LEU A 72 9.51 -12.11 -13.58
C LEU A 72 9.35 -10.79 -12.81
N ARG A 73 8.62 -9.85 -13.38
CA ARG A 73 8.28 -8.59 -12.72
C ARG A 73 6.77 -8.47 -12.65
N LEU A 74 6.25 -8.38 -11.44
CA LEU A 74 4.86 -8.07 -11.17
C LEU A 74 4.79 -6.57 -10.93
N VAL A 75 3.95 -5.88 -11.68
CA VAL A 75 3.87 -4.41 -11.64
C VAL A 75 2.42 -3.95 -11.69
N ASP A 76 2.10 -2.96 -10.90
CA ASP A 76 0.87 -2.20 -11.00
C ASP A 76 1.21 -0.72 -11.21
N PRO A 77 1.15 -0.23 -12.46
CA PRO A 77 1.50 1.16 -12.76
C PRO A 77 0.65 2.21 -12.04
N VAL A 78 -0.57 1.85 -11.62
CA VAL A 78 -1.48 2.75 -10.88
C VAL A 78 -1.07 2.85 -9.39
N GLN A 79 -0.19 1.98 -8.92
CA GLN A 79 0.36 2.01 -7.56
C GLN A 79 1.78 2.60 -7.49
N ASP A 80 2.20 3.40 -8.47
CA ASP A 80 3.53 4.05 -8.46
C ASP A 80 3.52 5.34 -7.63
N ILE A 81 3.22 5.21 -6.33
CA ILE A 81 3.17 6.34 -5.38
C ILE A 81 4.55 6.80 -4.87
N TYR A 82 5.61 6.09 -5.25
CA TYR A 82 6.99 6.46 -4.89
C TYR A 82 7.72 7.18 -6.01
N GLU A 83 7.15 7.24 -7.22
CA GLU A 83 7.68 7.94 -8.40
C GLU A 83 9.17 7.66 -8.68
N ARG A 84 9.59 6.41 -8.52
CA ARG A 84 11.00 6.00 -8.70
C ARG A 84 11.42 5.82 -10.17
N GLY A 85 10.68 6.43 -11.08
CA GLY A 85 11.01 6.44 -12.51
C GLY A 85 10.79 5.08 -13.18
N TYR A 86 9.73 4.37 -12.77
CA TYR A 86 9.34 3.14 -13.45
C TYR A 86 8.96 3.44 -14.90
N GLN A 87 9.49 2.63 -15.80
CA GLN A 87 9.10 2.66 -17.20
C GLN A 87 8.72 1.26 -17.65
N LEU A 88 7.55 1.16 -18.28
CA LEU A 88 7.17 -0.06 -18.96
C LEU A 88 8.19 -0.37 -20.06
N PRO A 89 8.62 -1.63 -20.20
CA PRO A 89 9.50 -2.02 -21.31
C PRO A 89 8.85 -1.68 -22.65
N LEU A 90 9.68 -1.18 -23.59
CA LEU A 90 9.21 -0.87 -24.94
C LEU A 90 8.72 -2.13 -25.67
N PRO A 91 7.73 -2.01 -26.58
CA PRO A 91 7.37 -3.07 -27.50
C PRO A 91 8.61 -3.54 -28.28
N GLY A 92 8.78 -4.85 -28.44
CA GLY A 92 9.94 -5.44 -29.14
C GLY A 92 11.14 -5.74 -28.26
N SER A 93 11.07 -5.52 -26.93
CA SER A 93 12.01 -6.12 -25.97
C SER A 93 11.76 -7.65 -25.88
N ASP A 94 12.79 -8.42 -25.47
CA ASP A 94 12.70 -9.87 -25.24
C ASP A 94 11.78 -10.27 -24.07
N LEU A 95 10.86 -9.38 -23.69
CA LEU A 95 9.95 -9.54 -22.59
C LEU A 95 8.55 -9.96 -23.05
N VAL A 96 8.09 -11.07 -22.52
CA VAL A 96 6.70 -11.47 -22.66
C VAL A 96 5.86 -10.70 -21.64
N ARG A 97 4.89 -9.92 -22.12
CA ARG A 97 3.95 -9.19 -21.28
C ARG A 97 2.63 -9.97 -21.16
N ALA A 98 2.18 -10.17 -19.93
CA ALA A 98 0.84 -10.62 -19.61
C ALA A 98 0.15 -9.57 -18.74
N SER A 99 -1.12 -9.30 -18.99
CA SER A 99 -1.91 -8.34 -18.21
C SER A 99 -3.02 -9.07 -17.45
N LEU A 100 -3.13 -8.80 -16.15
CA LEU A 100 -4.25 -9.20 -15.32
C LEU A 100 -5.30 -8.08 -15.39
N THR A 101 -6.46 -8.37 -15.98
CA THR A 101 -7.49 -7.36 -16.28
C THR A 101 -8.73 -7.49 -15.39
N VAL A 102 -8.71 -8.44 -14.47
CA VAL A 102 -9.84 -8.73 -13.58
C VAL A 102 -9.41 -8.57 -12.12
N ASN A 103 -10.15 -7.76 -11.39
CA ASN A 103 -10.00 -7.60 -9.95
C ASN A 103 -10.71 -8.73 -9.23
N CYS A 104 -9.94 -9.64 -8.64
CA CYS A 104 -10.44 -10.78 -7.86
C CYS A 104 -10.32 -10.57 -6.35
N ARG A 105 -9.82 -9.40 -5.90
CA ARG A 105 -9.57 -9.09 -4.49
C ARG A 105 -10.79 -8.47 -3.82
N ASN A 106 -11.29 -7.41 -4.42
CA ASN A 106 -12.30 -6.57 -3.81
C ASN A 106 -13.72 -7.09 -4.11
N SER A 107 -14.67 -6.78 -3.24
CA SER A 107 -16.09 -6.92 -3.54
C SER A 107 -16.46 -6.13 -4.80
N ARG A 108 -17.60 -6.44 -5.41
CA ARG A 108 -18.06 -5.76 -6.64
C ARG A 108 -18.24 -4.27 -6.43
N SER A 109 -18.81 -3.86 -5.29
CA SER A 109 -19.01 -2.47 -4.93
C SER A 109 -17.67 -1.72 -4.85
N VAL A 110 -16.70 -2.25 -4.10
CA VAL A 110 -15.37 -1.64 -3.96
C VAL A 110 -14.64 -1.65 -5.30
N ALA A 111 -14.60 -2.78 -6.02
CA ALA A 111 -13.90 -2.89 -7.31
C ALA A 111 -14.46 -1.93 -8.36
N THR A 112 -15.80 -1.78 -8.42
CA THR A 112 -16.45 -0.84 -9.33
C THR A 112 -16.09 0.60 -9.00
N PHE A 113 -16.00 0.93 -7.72
CA PHE A 113 -15.62 2.27 -7.28
C PHE A 113 -14.16 2.58 -7.60
N VAL A 114 -13.21 1.74 -7.18
CA VAL A 114 -11.76 1.98 -7.39
C VAL A 114 -11.36 1.93 -8.85
N ARG A 115 -12.17 1.32 -9.72
CA ARG A 115 -11.94 1.32 -11.17
C ARG A 115 -11.87 2.74 -11.76
N ARG A 116 -12.56 3.70 -11.17
CA ARG A 116 -12.54 5.12 -11.59
C ARG A 116 -11.13 5.73 -11.50
N PHE A 117 -10.27 5.13 -10.69
CA PHE A 117 -8.88 5.54 -10.42
C PHE A 117 -7.86 4.61 -11.09
N GLY A 118 -8.24 3.88 -12.14
CA GLY A 118 -7.33 3.00 -12.88
C GLY A 118 -7.38 1.52 -12.52
N GLY A 119 -8.22 1.12 -11.56
CA GLY A 119 -8.38 -0.28 -11.16
C GLY A 119 -8.92 -1.19 -12.26
N ALA A 120 -8.66 -2.50 -12.14
CA ALA A 120 -9.14 -3.52 -13.05
C ALA A 120 -10.66 -3.74 -12.90
N LEU A 121 -11.27 -4.37 -13.91
CA LEU A 121 -12.70 -4.75 -13.89
C LEU A 121 -12.99 -5.70 -12.73
N PRO A 122 -14.13 -5.55 -12.01
CA PRO A 122 -14.53 -6.50 -11.00
C PRO A 122 -14.72 -7.90 -11.60
N SER A 123 -14.32 -8.92 -10.84
CA SER A 123 -14.60 -10.31 -11.22
C SER A 123 -16.11 -10.56 -11.31
N PRO A 124 -16.60 -11.28 -12.32
CA PRO A 124 -18.00 -11.73 -12.35
C PRO A 124 -18.39 -12.56 -11.12
N ALA A 125 -17.43 -13.24 -10.50
CA ALA A 125 -17.62 -14.05 -9.30
C ALA A 125 -17.40 -13.28 -7.98
N ALA A 126 -17.09 -11.99 -8.05
CA ALA A 126 -16.91 -11.18 -6.83
C ALA A 126 -18.23 -11.08 -6.06
N PRO A 127 -18.20 -11.19 -4.72
CA PRO A 127 -19.37 -10.91 -3.89
C PRO A 127 -19.80 -9.45 -4.08
N GLU A 128 -21.09 -9.16 -3.88
CA GLU A 128 -21.62 -7.80 -4.12
C GLU A 128 -20.92 -6.76 -3.22
N GLY A 129 -20.87 -7.00 -1.94
CA GLY A 129 -20.36 -6.05 -0.93
C GLY A 129 -21.32 -4.90 -0.66
N GLU A 130 -21.03 -4.14 0.39
CA GLU A 130 -21.80 -2.95 0.72
C GLU A 130 -21.37 -1.76 -0.15
N PRO A 131 -22.25 -0.76 -0.37
CA PRO A 131 -21.88 0.49 -1.02
C PRO A 131 -20.74 1.19 -0.30
N VAL A 132 -19.92 1.94 -1.03
CA VAL A 132 -18.86 2.77 -0.43
C VAL A 132 -19.49 3.89 0.38
N GLU A 133 -19.03 4.06 1.60
CA GLU A 133 -19.54 5.06 2.55
C GLU A 133 -18.70 6.32 2.51
N PHE A 134 -19.32 7.47 2.72
CA PHE A 134 -18.66 8.77 2.65
C PHE A 134 -19.08 9.66 3.82
N LEU A 135 -18.08 10.12 4.61
CA LEU A 135 -18.25 11.08 5.67
C LEU A 135 -17.43 12.34 5.38
N GLU A 136 -18.01 13.48 5.69
CA GLU A 136 -17.33 14.77 5.55
C GLU A 136 -16.63 15.15 6.85
N CYS A 137 -15.43 15.75 6.75
CA CYS A 137 -14.73 16.37 7.86
C CYS A 137 -14.02 17.63 7.37
N SER A 138 -13.91 18.62 8.26
CA SER A 138 -13.27 19.91 7.96
C SER A 138 -12.05 20.20 8.85
N SER A 139 -11.71 19.26 9.72
CA SER A 139 -10.55 19.36 10.63
C SER A 139 -10.09 17.97 11.08
N ALA A 140 -8.85 17.88 11.58
CA ALA A 140 -8.31 16.65 12.16
C ALA A 140 -9.18 16.09 13.30
N GLY A 141 -9.72 16.94 14.17
CA GLY A 141 -10.61 16.52 15.25
C GLY A 141 -11.92 15.91 14.74
N GLU A 142 -12.51 16.51 13.69
CA GLU A 142 -13.69 15.94 13.03
C GLU A 142 -13.35 14.63 12.32
N ALA A 143 -12.17 14.54 11.69
CA ALA A 143 -11.70 13.32 11.05
C ALA A 143 -11.57 12.17 12.07
N VAL A 144 -10.96 12.42 13.23
CA VAL A 144 -10.87 11.43 14.34
C VAL A 144 -12.27 11.00 14.80
N SER A 145 -13.19 11.95 15.00
CA SER A 145 -14.57 11.65 15.41
C SER A 145 -15.30 10.79 14.37
N ALA A 146 -15.15 11.11 13.09
CA ALA A 146 -15.73 10.36 11.99
C ALA A 146 -15.14 8.94 11.87
N VAL A 147 -13.83 8.77 12.13
CA VAL A 147 -13.21 7.43 12.24
C VAL A 147 -13.87 6.65 13.36
N GLY A 148 -14.09 7.26 14.53
CA GLY A 148 -14.79 6.61 15.65
C GLY A 148 -16.20 6.13 15.29
N THR A 149 -16.95 6.97 14.59
CA THR A 149 -18.30 6.61 14.08
C THR A 149 -18.24 5.40 13.16
N MET A 150 -17.31 5.38 12.21
CA MET A 150 -17.17 4.26 11.27
C MET A 150 -16.67 2.98 11.95
N LEU A 151 -15.78 3.10 12.95
CA LEU A 151 -15.34 1.95 13.73
C LEU A 151 -16.49 1.33 14.52
N GLU A 152 -17.35 2.17 15.14
CA GLU A 152 -18.54 1.69 15.85
C GLU A 152 -19.50 0.96 14.90
N GLU A 153 -19.78 1.53 13.71
CA GLU A 153 -20.61 0.89 12.70
C GLU A 153 -20.02 -0.44 12.22
N PHE A 154 -18.72 -0.49 11.93
CA PHE A 154 -18.08 -1.71 11.43
C PHE A 154 -18.03 -2.80 12.50
N VAL A 155 -17.66 -2.45 13.74
CA VAL A 155 -17.50 -3.43 14.83
C VAL A 155 -18.83 -3.84 15.42
N VAL A 156 -19.71 -2.87 15.76
CA VAL A 156 -20.96 -3.15 16.47
C VAL A 156 -22.06 -3.59 15.49
N ASP A 157 -22.33 -2.80 14.47
CA ASP A 157 -23.47 -3.04 13.58
C ASP A 157 -23.17 -4.12 12.54
N SER A 158 -21.95 -4.14 12.02
CA SER A 158 -21.53 -5.10 10.98
C SER A 158 -20.79 -6.32 11.53
N HIS A 159 -20.52 -6.38 12.84
CA HIS A 159 -19.83 -7.49 13.53
C HIS A 159 -18.45 -7.82 12.91
N ILE A 160 -17.71 -6.80 12.47
CA ILE A 160 -16.35 -6.96 11.95
C ILE A 160 -15.38 -6.87 13.13
N GLU A 161 -14.52 -7.89 13.28
CA GLU A 161 -13.47 -7.86 14.29
C GLU A 161 -12.52 -6.68 14.05
N PRO A 162 -12.10 -5.92 15.07
CA PRO A 162 -11.17 -4.79 14.93
C PRO A 162 -9.90 -5.16 14.18
N ALA A 163 -9.37 -6.35 14.39
CA ALA A 163 -8.20 -6.90 13.67
C ALA A 163 -8.36 -6.98 12.15
N ASN A 164 -9.60 -6.99 11.64
CA ASN A 164 -9.93 -7.02 10.23
C ASN A 164 -10.23 -5.63 9.65
N ILE A 165 -9.93 -4.56 10.40
CA ILE A 165 -10.11 -3.17 9.98
C ILE A 165 -8.74 -2.50 9.82
N LEU A 166 -8.62 -1.70 8.77
CA LEU A 166 -7.48 -0.81 8.53
C LEU A 166 -7.99 0.63 8.44
N VAL A 167 -7.45 1.49 9.30
CA VAL A 167 -7.54 2.93 9.13
C VAL A 167 -6.32 3.39 8.33
N CYS A 168 -6.55 4.05 7.21
CA CYS A 168 -5.52 4.43 6.26
C CYS A 168 -5.52 5.96 6.11
N THR A 169 -4.44 6.65 6.54
CA THR A 169 -4.34 8.10 6.40
C THR A 169 -3.72 8.50 5.09
N GLY A 170 -4.40 9.39 4.32
CA GLY A 170 -3.96 9.93 3.05
C GLY A 170 -3.64 11.43 3.15
N HIS A 171 -2.59 11.89 2.48
CA HIS A 171 -2.27 13.30 2.26
C HIS A 171 -1.13 13.42 1.25
N SER A 172 -1.12 14.46 0.41
CA SER A 172 -0.03 14.74 -0.53
C SER A 172 1.26 15.08 0.22
N ASP A 173 1.18 15.79 1.36
CA ASP A 173 2.28 15.98 2.29
C ASP A 173 2.43 14.78 3.21
N ARG A 174 3.61 14.14 3.18
CA ARG A 174 3.89 12.93 3.98
C ARG A 174 3.98 13.18 5.48
N GLN A 175 4.32 14.42 5.91
CA GLN A 175 4.33 14.74 7.33
C GLN A 175 2.90 14.89 7.85
N ALA A 176 2.05 15.64 7.15
CA ALA A 176 0.63 15.76 7.49
C ALA A 176 -0.06 14.38 7.55
N GLN A 177 0.27 13.49 6.62
CA GLN A 177 -0.21 12.11 6.63
C GLN A 177 0.17 11.34 7.91
N ARG A 178 1.42 11.50 8.38
CA ARG A 178 1.88 10.90 9.64
C ARG A 178 1.24 11.56 10.86
N ASP A 179 1.13 12.88 10.86
CA ASP A 179 0.56 13.63 11.97
C ASP A 179 -0.91 13.22 12.21
N LEU A 180 -1.70 13.09 11.15
CA LEU A 180 -3.09 12.60 11.25
C LEU A 180 -3.14 11.15 11.75
N ARG A 181 -2.28 10.27 11.27
CA ARG A 181 -2.17 8.88 11.75
C ARG A 181 -1.86 8.85 13.25
N ASP A 182 -0.87 9.62 13.68
CA ASP A 182 -0.41 9.61 15.06
C ASP A 182 -1.47 10.22 15.99
N LEU A 183 -2.22 11.22 15.51
CA LEU A 183 -3.37 11.75 16.22
C LEU A 183 -4.47 10.69 16.40
N ILE A 184 -4.83 9.97 15.33
CA ILE A 184 -5.84 8.89 15.40
C ILE A 184 -5.42 7.81 16.40
N ARG A 185 -4.15 7.42 16.40
CA ARG A 185 -3.62 6.44 17.37
C ARG A 185 -3.68 6.94 18.81
N ALA A 186 -3.34 8.20 19.04
CA ALA A 186 -3.35 8.81 20.38
C ALA A 186 -4.76 8.95 20.96
N GLU A 187 -5.73 9.31 20.12
CA GLU A 187 -7.10 9.60 20.55
C GLU A 187 -7.97 8.34 20.69
N SER A 188 -7.55 7.19 20.14
CA SER A 188 -8.31 5.93 20.20
C SER A 188 -9.81 6.13 19.85
N PRO A 189 -10.13 6.52 18.62
CA PRO A 189 -11.46 6.97 18.21
C PRO A 189 -12.54 5.90 18.50
N GLY A 190 -13.65 6.31 19.05
CA GLY A 190 -14.73 5.39 19.47
C GLY A 190 -14.34 4.44 20.61
N GLY A 191 -13.20 4.67 21.28
CA GLY A 191 -12.67 3.78 22.32
C GLY A 191 -11.88 2.58 21.76
N TYR A 192 -11.63 2.53 20.45
CA TYR A 192 -10.84 1.47 19.81
C TYR A 192 -9.36 1.81 19.80
N SER A 193 -8.54 0.90 20.33
CA SER A 193 -7.08 1.02 20.23
C SER A 193 -6.62 0.87 18.78
N CYS A 194 -5.75 1.79 18.36
CA CYS A 194 -5.17 1.81 17.02
C CYS A 194 -3.66 1.60 17.08
N ALA A 195 -3.16 0.55 16.43
CA ALA A 195 -1.75 0.16 16.45
C ALA A 195 -1.05 0.32 15.11
N ALA A 196 0.28 0.46 15.15
CA ALA A 196 1.13 0.32 13.98
C ALA A 196 1.16 -1.13 13.51
N TRP A 197 1.29 -1.34 12.21
CA TRP A 197 1.39 -2.69 11.65
C TRP A 197 2.48 -3.55 12.31
N GLU A 198 3.64 -2.97 12.61
CA GLU A 198 4.78 -3.69 13.20
C GLU A 198 4.56 -4.10 14.66
N THR A 199 3.71 -3.38 15.38
CA THR A 199 3.42 -3.63 16.80
C THR A 199 2.03 -4.23 17.04
N TRP A 200 1.23 -4.33 15.97
CA TRP A 200 -0.13 -4.84 16.04
C TRP A 200 -0.19 -6.32 16.41
N VAL A 201 -1.06 -6.64 17.32
CA VAL A 201 -1.30 -8.00 17.81
C VAL A 201 -2.78 -8.35 17.69
N VAL A 202 -3.10 -9.44 16.97
CA VAL A 202 -4.47 -9.87 16.69
C VAL A 202 -5.28 -10.07 17.98
N GLN A 203 -4.64 -10.66 18.99
CA GLN A 203 -5.30 -10.99 20.26
C GLN A 203 -5.69 -9.76 21.09
N ASP A 204 -5.10 -8.62 20.85
CA ASP A 204 -5.38 -7.40 21.62
C ASP A 204 -6.63 -6.65 21.10
N GLY A 205 -7.25 -7.14 20.02
CA GLY A 205 -8.45 -6.52 19.44
C GLY A 205 -8.20 -5.12 18.88
N GLU A 206 -6.96 -4.85 18.45
CA GLU A 206 -6.55 -3.54 17.94
C GLU A 206 -6.88 -3.38 16.47
N VAL A 207 -7.18 -2.15 16.07
CA VAL A 207 -7.32 -1.72 14.68
C VAL A 207 -5.94 -1.35 14.13
N VAL A 208 -5.62 -1.79 12.91
CA VAL A 208 -4.40 -1.32 12.24
C VAL A 208 -4.62 0.10 11.73
N CYS A 209 -3.73 1.04 12.09
CA CYS A 209 -3.76 2.41 11.62
C CYS A 209 -2.42 2.77 10.98
N GLU A 210 -2.41 3.00 9.65
CA GLU A 210 -1.20 3.29 8.89
C GLU A 210 -1.41 4.40 7.85
N THR A 211 -0.31 4.97 7.36
CA THR A 211 -0.37 5.85 6.21
C THR A 211 -0.62 5.05 4.93
N VAL A 212 -1.17 5.67 3.89
CA VAL A 212 -1.36 5.02 2.56
C VAL A 212 -0.07 4.40 2.06
N HIS A 213 1.06 5.07 2.22
CA HIS A 213 2.36 4.54 1.79
C HIS A 213 2.78 3.27 2.54
N ARG A 214 2.51 3.20 3.85
CA ARG A 214 2.85 2.04 4.68
C ARG A 214 1.82 0.93 4.60
N SER A 215 0.60 1.24 4.18
CA SER A 215 -0.45 0.25 3.95
C SER A 215 -0.31 -0.50 2.63
N LYS A 216 0.62 -0.07 1.76
CA LYS A 216 0.87 -0.78 0.50
C LYS A 216 1.26 -2.23 0.78
N GLY A 217 0.59 -3.17 0.09
CA GLY A 217 0.73 -4.61 0.34
C GLY A 217 -0.16 -5.17 1.47
N LEU A 218 -0.76 -4.32 2.32
CA LEU A 218 -1.74 -4.77 3.31
C LEU A 218 -3.13 -4.91 2.67
N GLU A 219 -3.95 -5.79 3.24
CA GLU A 219 -5.36 -5.98 2.88
C GLU A 219 -6.15 -6.21 4.16
N ARG A 220 -7.36 -5.65 4.23
CA ARG A 220 -8.28 -5.89 5.33
C ARG A 220 -9.71 -6.03 4.82
N TYR A 221 -10.51 -6.73 5.58
CA TYR A 221 -11.93 -6.91 5.27
C TYR A 221 -12.64 -5.56 5.12
N ALA A 222 -12.36 -4.62 6.04
CA ALA A 222 -12.86 -3.26 5.99
C ALA A 222 -11.71 -2.24 6.02
N VAL A 223 -11.86 -1.14 5.28
CA VAL A 223 -10.89 -0.03 5.27
C VAL A 223 -11.62 1.28 5.45
N ILE A 224 -11.06 2.15 6.28
CA ILE A 224 -11.43 3.54 6.44
C ILE A 224 -10.28 4.38 5.90
N LEU A 225 -10.44 4.95 4.70
CA LEU A 225 -9.51 5.95 4.18
C LEU A 225 -9.89 7.31 4.74
N VAL A 226 -8.97 7.97 5.43
CA VAL A 226 -9.20 9.28 6.04
C VAL A 226 -8.16 10.30 5.60
N THR A 227 -8.58 11.51 5.25
CA THR A 227 -7.72 12.59 4.80
C THR A 227 -8.28 13.96 5.14
N GLU A 228 -7.41 14.93 5.32
CA GLU A 228 -7.75 16.36 5.38
C GLU A 228 -7.41 17.08 4.05
N ASP A 229 -6.85 16.37 3.08
CA ASP A 229 -6.42 16.91 1.80
C ASP A 229 -7.56 16.87 0.78
N GLU A 230 -8.11 18.02 0.42
CA GLU A 230 -9.17 18.12 -0.59
C GLU A 230 -8.72 17.78 -2.01
N ASN A 231 -7.40 17.84 -2.27
CA ASN A 231 -6.77 17.59 -3.55
C ASN A 231 -5.94 16.30 -3.56
N LEU A 232 -6.25 15.36 -2.66
CA LEU A 232 -5.52 14.09 -2.60
C LEU A 232 -5.47 13.41 -3.98
N ASP A 233 -4.26 13.03 -4.39
CA ASP A 233 -3.98 12.45 -5.69
C ASP A 233 -4.72 11.13 -5.92
N ASP A 234 -5.11 10.89 -7.16
CA ASP A 234 -5.88 9.70 -7.55
C ASP A 234 -5.10 8.40 -7.31
N ASP A 235 -3.78 8.40 -7.44
CA ASP A 235 -2.94 7.23 -7.16
C ASP A 235 -2.93 6.89 -5.67
N LEU A 236 -2.85 7.90 -4.79
CA LEU A 236 -2.95 7.71 -3.33
C LEU A 236 -4.36 7.25 -2.94
N LEU A 237 -5.40 7.83 -3.54
CA LEU A 237 -6.78 7.36 -3.37
C LEU A 237 -6.90 5.90 -3.77
N TYR A 238 -6.43 5.54 -4.96
CA TYR A 238 -6.47 4.16 -5.45
C TYR A 238 -5.76 3.19 -4.50
N VAL A 239 -4.52 3.51 -4.11
CA VAL A 239 -3.75 2.64 -3.20
C VAL A 239 -4.48 2.44 -1.88
N GLY A 240 -4.93 3.51 -1.22
CA GLY A 240 -5.63 3.41 0.07
C GLY A 240 -6.94 2.63 -0.03
N MET A 241 -7.78 2.97 -1.00
CA MET A 241 -9.11 2.36 -1.17
C MET A 241 -9.05 0.90 -1.62
N SER A 242 -8.08 0.54 -2.47
CA SER A 242 -7.93 -0.84 -2.98
C SER A 242 -7.48 -1.85 -1.93
N ARG A 243 -7.13 -1.40 -0.72
CA ARG A 243 -6.83 -2.28 0.43
C ARG A 243 -8.08 -2.95 1.00
N ALA A 244 -9.27 -2.40 0.72
CA ALA A 244 -10.55 -2.90 1.22
C ALA A 244 -10.98 -4.17 0.45
N VAL A 245 -11.17 -5.29 1.15
CA VAL A 245 -11.69 -6.51 0.52
C VAL A 245 -13.21 -6.41 0.34
N MET A 246 -13.96 -6.05 1.39
CA MET A 246 -15.42 -6.10 1.39
C MET A 246 -16.09 -4.75 1.64
N ARG A 247 -15.56 -3.94 2.58
CA ARG A 247 -16.15 -2.67 2.98
C ARG A 247 -15.16 -1.53 2.88
N LEU A 248 -15.63 -0.39 2.41
CA LEU A 248 -14.83 0.82 2.26
C LEU A 248 -15.62 2.03 2.75
N ALA A 249 -15.01 2.79 3.66
CA ALA A 249 -15.44 4.14 4.01
C ALA A 249 -14.36 5.15 3.61
N VAL A 250 -14.78 6.31 3.13
CA VAL A 250 -13.89 7.43 2.83
C VAL A 250 -14.32 8.65 3.64
N ILE A 251 -13.41 9.17 4.45
CA ILE A 251 -13.59 10.35 5.29
C ILE A 251 -12.70 11.47 4.74
N GLY A 252 -13.27 12.63 4.47
CA GLY A 252 -12.47 13.72 3.93
C GLY A 252 -13.23 15.04 3.81
N PRO A 253 -12.53 16.10 3.33
CA PRO A 253 -13.14 17.41 3.13
C PRO A 253 -14.34 17.37 2.17
N PRO A 254 -15.33 18.27 2.34
CA PRO A 254 -16.55 18.28 1.53
C PRO A 254 -16.29 18.30 0.02
N ASN A 255 -15.29 19.04 -0.44
CA ASN A 255 -14.93 19.10 -1.87
C ASN A 255 -14.42 17.75 -2.40
N LEU A 256 -13.59 17.05 -1.62
CA LEU A 256 -13.14 15.70 -1.96
C LEU A 256 -14.33 14.73 -2.02
N ILE A 257 -15.15 14.70 -0.98
CA ILE A 257 -16.30 13.79 -0.91
C ILE A 257 -17.28 14.04 -2.07
N LYS A 258 -17.52 15.29 -2.41
CA LYS A 258 -18.34 15.67 -3.59
C LYS A 258 -17.72 15.15 -4.91
N ARG A 259 -16.38 15.16 -5.05
CA ARG A 259 -15.68 14.62 -6.22
C ARG A 259 -15.82 13.10 -6.31
N LEU A 260 -15.87 12.43 -5.17
CA LEU A 260 -15.89 10.96 -5.11
C LEU A 260 -17.29 10.37 -5.31
N ARG A 261 -18.35 11.04 -4.86
CA ARG A 261 -19.75 10.65 -5.11
C ARG A 261 -20.14 10.83 -6.58
#